data_17e733eed9326475b9b7214d0ad008ad
#
_entry.id   17e733eed9326475b9b7214d0ad008ad
#
_cell.length_a   1.000
_cell.length_b   1.000
_cell.length_c   1.000
_cell.angle_alpha   90.00
_cell.angle_beta   90.00
_cell.angle_gamma   90.00
#
_symmetry.space_group_name_H-M   'P 1'
#
loop_
_entity.id
_entity.type
_entity.pdbx_description
1 polymer ?
#
loop_
_entity_poly.entity_id
_entity_poly.type
_entity_poly.pdbx_seq_one_letter_code
_entity_poly.pdbx_strand_id
1 'polypeptide(L)'
;MRHRLGLRKLNRTSSHRLAMLRNMTVSLLRHEAEPILTLGKNPSLANRRLAFARLRDREIVTKLFDELGPRYASRNGGYSRILKFGFRKGDNAPMALIELMDRPADIEAVEDASE
;
A
#
# COMPACT_ATOMS: atom_id res chain seq x y z
N MET A 1 -13.97 -8.34 -36.70
CA MET A 1 -13.28 -7.84 -35.49
C MET A 1 -13.70 -8.66 -34.26
N ARG A 2 -12.75 -9.11 -33.48
CA ARG A 2 -13.03 -9.92 -32.27
C ARG A 2 -13.22 -9.02 -31.05
N HIS A 3 -14.36 -8.38 -30.94
CA HIS A 3 -14.70 -7.59 -29.78
C HIS A 3 -14.94 -8.49 -28.55
N ARG A 4 -14.54 -8.06 -27.39
CA ARG A 4 -14.72 -8.75 -26.10
C ARG A 4 -13.92 -10.06 -25.91
N LEU A 5 -12.96 -10.35 -26.79
CA LEU A 5 -12.14 -11.55 -26.70
C LEU A 5 -10.66 -11.27 -26.30
N GLY A 6 -10.37 -10.06 -25.84
CA GLY A 6 -9.00 -9.65 -25.53
C GLY A 6 -8.43 -10.18 -24.21
N LEU A 7 -9.27 -10.68 -23.29
CA LEU A 7 -8.85 -11.09 -21.97
C LEU A 7 -8.99 -12.60 -21.77
N ARG A 8 -8.04 -13.20 -21.07
CA ARG A 8 -8.09 -14.61 -20.71
C ARG A 8 -9.14 -14.86 -19.64
N LYS A 9 -9.92 -15.94 -19.81
CA LYS A 9 -10.97 -16.31 -18.85
C LYS A 9 -10.44 -16.91 -17.55
N LEU A 10 -9.28 -17.54 -17.56
CA LEU A 10 -8.64 -18.16 -16.39
C LEU A 10 -9.54 -19.17 -15.66
N ASN A 11 -10.42 -19.85 -16.39
CA ASN A 11 -11.42 -20.81 -15.87
C ASN A 11 -12.31 -20.23 -14.77
N ARG A 12 -12.64 -18.93 -14.83
CA ARG A 12 -13.41 -18.25 -13.80
C ARG A 12 -14.53 -17.41 -14.41
N THR A 13 -15.58 -17.16 -13.63
CA THR A 13 -16.66 -16.25 -14.02
C THR A 13 -16.15 -14.81 -14.12
N SER A 14 -16.89 -13.93 -14.80
CA SER A 14 -16.51 -12.52 -14.95
C SER A 14 -16.31 -11.82 -13.61
N SER A 15 -17.24 -11.99 -12.67
CA SER A 15 -17.12 -11.40 -11.33
C SER A 15 -15.94 -11.95 -10.56
N HIS A 16 -15.65 -13.25 -10.68
CA HIS A 16 -14.53 -13.90 -10.04
C HIS A 16 -13.17 -13.41 -10.60
N ARG A 17 -13.08 -13.21 -11.92
CA ARG A 17 -11.88 -12.63 -12.55
C ARG A 17 -11.60 -11.21 -12.06
N LEU A 18 -12.60 -10.37 -11.96
CA LEU A 18 -12.44 -9.01 -11.44
C LEU A 18 -11.96 -9.01 -9.99
N ALA A 19 -12.53 -9.87 -9.15
CA ALA A 19 -12.10 -10.00 -7.75
C ALA A 19 -10.65 -10.49 -7.66
N MET A 20 -10.26 -11.46 -8.48
CA MET A 20 -8.90 -11.98 -8.52
C MET A 20 -7.90 -10.90 -8.95
N LEU A 21 -8.17 -10.16 -10.02
CA LEU A 21 -7.30 -9.09 -10.50
C LEU A 21 -7.15 -7.98 -9.47
N ARG A 22 -8.24 -7.59 -8.80
CA ARG A 22 -8.20 -6.62 -7.71
C ARG A 22 -7.31 -7.10 -6.57
N ASN A 23 -7.46 -8.34 -6.14
CA ASN A 23 -6.66 -8.93 -5.07
C ASN A 23 -5.17 -8.98 -5.45
N MET A 24 -4.85 -9.29 -6.70
CA MET A 24 -3.47 -9.28 -7.19
C MET A 24 -2.87 -7.87 -7.18
N THR A 25 -3.61 -6.86 -7.64
CA THR A 25 -3.17 -5.45 -7.62
C THR A 25 -2.88 -4.98 -6.19
N VAL A 26 -3.76 -5.27 -5.28
CA VAL A 26 -3.63 -4.94 -3.87
C VAL A 26 -2.41 -5.62 -3.25
N SER A 27 -2.20 -6.90 -3.53
CA SER A 27 -1.04 -7.65 -3.06
C SER A 27 0.26 -7.09 -3.61
N LEU A 28 0.28 -6.67 -4.88
CA LEU A 28 1.44 -6.06 -5.51
C LEU A 28 1.82 -4.74 -4.84
N LEU A 29 0.85 -3.88 -4.57
CA LEU A 29 1.09 -2.60 -3.89
C LEU A 29 1.66 -2.81 -2.49
N ARG A 30 1.15 -3.76 -1.73
CA ARG A 30 1.73 -4.14 -0.44
C ARG A 30 3.15 -4.66 -0.57
N HIS A 31 3.38 -5.53 -1.54
CA HIS A 31 4.68 -6.12 -1.79
C HIS A 31 5.76 -5.07 -2.09
N GLU A 32 5.38 -3.98 -2.75
CA GLU A 32 6.31 -2.88 -3.06
C GLU A 32 6.51 -1.92 -1.87
N ALA A 33 5.46 -1.57 -1.17
CA ALA A 33 5.50 -0.55 -0.12
C ALA A 33 6.09 -1.06 1.20
N GLU A 34 5.71 -2.24 1.64
CA GLU A 34 6.12 -2.74 2.97
C GLU A 34 7.62 -2.99 3.11
N PRO A 35 8.35 -3.56 2.13
CA PRO A 35 9.80 -3.68 2.23
C PRO A 35 10.50 -2.33 2.37
N ILE A 36 10.01 -1.28 1.73
CA ILE A 36 10.56 0.07 1.84
C ILE A 36 10.38 0.61 3.27
N LEU A 37 9.23 0.43 3.86
CA LEU A 37 8.97 0.82 5.26
C LEU A 37 9.87 0.04 6.23
N THR A 38 10.10 -1.23 5.97
CA THR A 38 11.04 -2.05 6.76
C THR A 38 12.46 -1.52 6.69
N LEU A 39 12.93 -1.08 5.51
CA LEU A 39 14.24 -0.42 5.38
C LEU A 39 14.32 0.85 6.23
N GLY A 40 13.25 1.62 6.28
CA GLY A 40 13.18 2.86 7.06
C GLY A 40 13.34 2.67 8.56
N LYS A 41 13.08 1.48 9.09
CA LYS A 41 13.23 1.16 10.51
C LYS A 41 14.69 1.03 10.96
N ASN A 42 15.61 0.78 10.05
CA ASN A 42 17.04 0.61 10.31
C ASN A 42 17.84 1.66 9.53
N PRO A 43 18.10 2.84 10.11
CA PRO A 43 18.81 3.92 9.41
C PRO A 43 20.30 3.61 9.28
N SER A 44 20.68 2.93 8.22
CA SER A 44 22.08 2.71 7.84
C SER A 44 22.36 3.34 6.49
N LEU A 45 23.63 3.58 6.18
CA LEU A 45 24.00 4.12 4.87
C LEU A 45 23.60 3.17 3.75
N ALA A 46 23.76 1.87 3.94
CA ALA A 46 23.35 0.86 2.95
C ALA A 46 21.85 0.89 2.71
N ASN A 47 21.05 0.96 3.77
CA ASN A 47 19.58 1.01 3.66
C ASN A 47 19.11 2.32 3.01
N ARG A 48 19.75 3.45 3.31
CA ARG A 48 19.44 4.73 2.66
C ARG A 48 19.72 4.68 1.16
N ARG A 49 20.82 4.07 0.76
CA ARG A 49 21.16 3.88 -0.65
C ARG A 49 20.18 2.97 -1.37
N LEU A 50 19.76 1.87 -0.74
CA LEU A 50 18.75 0.98 -1.30
C LEU A 50 17.40 1.67 -1.46
N ALA A 51 16.96 2.42 -0.45
CA ALA A 51 15.72 3.17 -0.53
C ALA A 51 15.77 4.21 -1.63
N PHE A 52 16.87 4.94 -1.77
CA PHE A 52 17.05 5.92 -2.85
C PHE A 52 17.06 5.25 -4.23
N ALA A 53 17.67 4.07 -4.36
CA ALA A 53 17.67 3.35 -5.63
C ALA A 53 16.25 2.96 -6.08
N ARG A 54 15.35 2.70 -5.14
CA ARG A 54 13.96 2.35 -5.43
C ARG A 54 13.06 3.57 -5.62
N LEU A 55 13.17 4.57 -4.75
CA LEU A 55 12.28 5.74 -4.73
C LEU A 55 12.77 6.87 -5.62
N ARG A 56 14.07 7.07 -5.73
CA ARG A 56 14.74 8.12 -6.53
C ARG A 56 14.28 9.54 -6.20
N ASP A 57 13.92 9.79 -4.96
CA ASP A 57 13.50 11.09 -4.46
C ASP A 57 14.10 11.30 -3.06
N ARG A 58 14.91 12.34 -2.92
CA ARG A 58 15.62 12.62 -1.67
C ARG A 58 14.69 13.02 -0.54
N GLU A 59 13.67 13.81 -0.82
CA GLU A 59 12.71 14.27 0.18
C GLU A 59 11.92 13.09 0.77
N ILE A 60 11.47 12.19 -0.07
CA ILE A 60 10.75 10.98 0.35
C ILE A 60 11.64 10.04 1.14
N VAL A 61 12.91 9.87 0.72
CA VAL A 61 13.88 9.06 1.48
C VAL A 61 14.14 9.67 2.85
N THR A 62 14.32 10.98 2.94
CA THR A 62 14.47 11.69 4.20
C THR A 62 13.25 11.48 5.09
N LYS A 63 12.04 11.64 4.56
CA LYS A 63 10.79 11.40 5.28
C LYS A 63 10.70 9.94 5.76
N LEU A 64 11.10 9.00 4.93
CA LEU A 64 11.09 7.57 5.28
C LEU A 64 11.91 7.29 6.55
N PHE A 65 13.13 7.80 6.63
CA PHE A 65 14.02 7.53 7.76
C PHE A 65 13.75 8.41 8.98
N ASP A 66 13.27 9.64 8.79
CA ASP A 66 13.07 10.59 9.88
C ASP A 66 11.68 10.46 10.53
N GLU A 67 10.63 10.22 9.75
CA GLU A 67 9.26 10.16 10.24
C GLU A 67 8.67 8.74 10.24
N LEU A 68 8.71 8.06 9.10
CA LEU A 68 8.03 6.77 8.94
C LEU A 68 8.74 5.64 9.68
N GLY A 69 10.07 5.58 9.62
CA GLY A 69 10.84 4.58 10.32
C GLY A 69 10.56 4.56 11.83
N PRO A 70 10.73 5.69 12.53
CA PRO A 70 10.40 5.78 13.94
C PRO A 70 8.93 5.48 14.26
N ARG A 71 8.00 5.89 13.41
CA ARG A 71 6.56 5.64 13.59
C ARG A 71 6.25 4.14 13.63
N TYR A 72 6.89 3.35 12.76
CA TYR A 72 6.64 1.91 12.64
C TYR A 72 7.68 1.03 13.36
N ALA A 73 8.57 1.61 14.14
CA ALA A 73 9.65 0.87 14.81
C ALA A 73 9.13 -0.26 15.71
N SER A 74 7.99 -0.08 16.35
CA SER A 74 7.36 -1.07 17.22
C SER A 74 6.47 -2.07 16.50
N ARG A 75 6.18 -1.86 15.22
CA ARG A 75 5.29 -2.72 14.44
C ARG A 75 6.09 -3.73 13.63
N ASN A 76 5.79 -5.00 13.80
CA ASN A 76 6.49 -6.11 13.13
C ASN A 76 5.88 -6.46 11.78
N GLY A 77 5.86 -5.51 10.84
CA GLY A 77 5.19 -5.68 9.55
C GLY A 77 3.72 -5.26 9.60
N GLY A 78 2.98 -5.48 8.52
CA GLY A 78 1.58 -5.09 8.43
C GLY A 78 1.37 -3.57 8.53
N TYR A 79 2.21 -2.78 7.86
CA TYR A 79 2.18 -1.32 7.92
C TYR A 79 1.04 -0.69 7.13
N SER A 80 0.36 -1.45 6.31
CA SER A 80 -0.72 -0.98 5.46
C SER A 80 -1.99 -1.79 5.68
N ARG A 81 -3.12 -1.16 5.42
CA ARG A 81 -4.41 -1.87 5.37
C ARG A 81 -5.17 -1.48 4.12
N ILE A 82 -6.08 -2.35 3.72
CA ILE A 82 -6.87 -2.20 2.51
C ILE A 82 -8.33 -2.17 2.90
N LEU A 83 -9.03 -1.14 2.45
CA LEU A 83 -10.46 -0.96 2.64
C LEU A 83 -11.16 -1.07 1.29
N LYS A 84 -12.27 -1.82 1.24
CA LYS A 84 -13.15 -1.82 0.08
C LYS A 84 -13.86 -0.47 0.02
N PHE A 85 -13.79 0.18 -1.13
CA PHE A 85 -14.28 1.54 -1.31
C PHE A 85 -15.51 1.62 -2.24
N GLY A 86 -16.18 0.51 -2.49
CA GLY A 86 -17.35 0.46 -3.36
C GLY A 86 -16.98 0.44 -4.84
N PHE A 87 -17.72 1.17 -5.65
CA PHE A 87 -17.58 1.13 -7.10
C PHE A 87 -17.32 2.53 -7.66
N ARG A 88 -16.45 2.59 -8.67
CA ARG A 88 -16.13 3.85 -9.32
C ARG A 88 -17.32 4.35 -10.14
N LYS A 89 -17.61 5.66 -10.02
CA LYS A 89 -18.65 6.31 -10.79
C LYS A 89 -18.25 6.33 -12.29
N GLY A 90 -19.15 5.92 -13.14
CA GLY A 90 -18.94 5.87 -14.59
C GLY A 90 -18.81 4.44 -15.11
N ASP A 91 -17.73 3.74 -14.79
CA ASP A 91 -17.46 2.38 -15.28
C ASP A 91 -17.81 1.27 -14.28
N ASN A 92 -18.27 1.62 -13.08
CA ASN A 92 -18.65 0.69 -12.03
C ASN A 92 -17.50 -0.28 -11.62
N ALA A 93 -16.25 0.14 -11.77
CA ALA A 93 -15.09 -0.66 -11.38
C ALA A 93 -15.01 -0.79 -9.85
N PRO A 94 -14.72 -1.99 -9.31
CA PRO A 94 -14.48 -2.15 -7.87
C PRO A 94 -13.27 -1.34 -7.44
N MET A 95 -13.43 -0.57 -6.36
CA MET A 95 -12.39 0.29 -5.82
C MET A 95 -11.90 -0.22 -4.47
N ALA A 96 -10.63 0.00 -4.17
CA ALA A 96 -10.04 -0.25 -2.87
C ALA A 96 -9.16 0.92 -2.46
N LEU A 97 -9.13 1.22 -1.19
CA LEU A 97 -8.24 2.21 -0.61
C LEU A 97 -7.14 1.51 0.17
N ILE A 98 -5.89 1.81 -0.16
CA ILE A 98 -4.74 1.40 0.64
C ILE A 98 -4.31 2.59 1.49
N GLU A 99 -4.16 2.36 2.78
CA GLU A 99 -3.68 3.36 3.70
C GLU A 99 -2.60 2.81 4.62
N LEU A 100 -1.73 3.68 5.08
CA LEU A 100 -0.75 3.34 6.10
C LEU A 100 -1.40 3.36 7.48
N MET A 101 -0.99 2.43 8.32
CA MET A 101 -1.40 2.37 9.72
C MET A 101 -0.71 3.49 10.52
N ASP A 102 -1.21 3.78 11.72
CA ASP A 102 -0.59 4.73 12.66
C ASP A 102 -0.35 6.12 12.07
N ARG A 103 -1.29 6.64 11.30
CA ARG A 103 -1.22 8.00 10.80
C ARG A 103 -1.38 9.01 11.96
N PRO A 104 -0.79 10.22 11.87
CA PRO A 104 -0.89 11.21 12.94
C PRO A 104 -2.32 11.49 13.39
N ALA A 105 -3.28 11.57 12.47
CA ALA A 105 -4.69 11.79 12.78
C ALA A 105 -5.31 10.62 13.59
N ASP A 106 -4.86 9.38 13.33
CA ASP A 106 -5.34 8.22 14.08
C ASP A 106 -4.78 8.20 15.50
N ILE A 107 -3.54 8.66 15.69
CA ILE A 107 -2.88 8.75 17.00
C ILE A 107 -3.56 9.82 17.86
N GLU A 108 -3.81 11.00 17.30
CA GLU A 108 -4.51 12.08 17.99
C GLU A 108 -5.91 11.65 18.47
N ALA A 109 -6.65 10.93 17.63
CA ALA A 109 -7.98 10.42 17.97
C ALA A 109 -7.96 9.42 19.15
N VAL A 110 -6.88 8.61 19.26
CA VAL A 110 -6.72 7.67 20.37
C VAL A 110 -6.35 8.41 21.68
N GLU A 111 -5.50 9.42 21.60
CA GLU A 111 -5.13 10.24 22.75
C GLU A 111 -6.34 10.99 23.30
N ASP A 112 -7.14 11.63 22.44
CA ASP A 112 -8.37 12.32 22.81
C ASP A 112 -9.42 11.37 23.44
N ALA A 113 -9.48 10.14 22.98
CA ALA A 113 -10.40 9.13 23.52
C ALA A 113 -9.92 8.54 24.86
N SER A 114 -8.64 8.70 25.22
CA SER A 114 -8.06 8.19 26.46
C SER A 114 -8.13 9.19 27.64
N GLU A 115 -8.49 10.43 27.37
CA GLU A 115 -8.79 11.47 28.37
C GLU A 115 -10.27 11.46 28.76
#